data_54e26ed2e9970d7385bb2282872591be
#
_entry.id   54e26ed2e9970d7385bb2282872591be
#
_cell.length_a   1.000
_cell.length_b   1.000
_cell.length_c   1.000
_cell.angle_alpha   90.00
_cell.angle_beta   90.00
_cell.angle_gamma   90.00
#
_symmetry.space_group_name_H-M   'P 1'
#
loop_
_entity.id
_entity.type
_entity.pdbx_description
1 polymer ?
#
loop_
_entity_poly.entity_id
_entity_poly.type
_entity_poly.pdbx_seq_one_letter_code
_entity_poly.pdbx_strand_id
1 'polypeptide(L)'
;DSSQSRGLGDVYKRQIYDDLIQYKVLFFREQNITPQFHVEFAKSFGSIEEPHPVYPHVDGFPEIVLLENDKDNPPDTDEWHTDVTFKNDPPFASVLYSKIIPEVGGDTLWSSLSKIYDALPHELKAQIENLRAIHDMGSFRNNYMNDDNKESSIKLNKGFEEFGNAVHSVVKVHPISSEKFLYINPSFTSQIVGMTTTDSNNLLSYLFNFMCKPEFQIRFKWTPNTLVIWDNRCTMHYAIGDYMPNKRVMHRVTVLNDRRD
;
A
#
# COMPACT_ATOMS: atom_id res chain seq x y z
N ASP A 1 -3.81 -34.91 19.24
CA ASP A 1 -4.21 -33.49 19.44
C ASP A 1 -3.59 -32.48 18.46
N SER A 2 -2.59 -32.89 17.67
CA SER A 2 -1.96 -32.00 16.68
C SER A 2 -2.84 -31.78 15.42
N SER A 3 -3.83 -32.62 15.16
CA SER A 3 -4.76 -32.47 14.03
C SER A 3 -5.89 -31.46 14.30
N GLN A 4 -6.40 -31.43 15.54
CA GLN A 4 -7.43 -30.44 15.96
C GLN A 4 -6.85 -29.03 16.05
N SER A 5 -5.65 -28.87 16.54
CA SER A 5 -4.95 -27.57 16.62
C SER A 5 -4.63 -26.99 15.24
N ARG A 6 -4.25 -27.85 14.26
CA ARG A 6 -4.06 -27.42 12.86
C ARG A 6 -5.37 -26.97 12.20
N GLY A 7 -6.45 -27.70 12.39
CA GLY A 7 -7.77 -27.36 11.85
C GLY A 7 -8.32 -26.02 12.37
N LEU A 8 -8.15 -25.72 13.67
CA LEU A 8 -8.52 -24.42 14.26
C LEU A 8 -7.67 -23.27 13.68
N GLY A 9 -6.35 -23.47 13.55
CA GLY A 9 -5.46 -22.47 12.95
C GLY A 9 -5.86 -22.11 11.51
N ASP A 10 -6.25 -23.09 10.71
CA ASP A 10 -6.68 -22.89 9.33
C ASP A 10 -8.05 -22.20 9.24
N VAL A 11 -8.98 -22.48 10.18
CA VAL A 11 -10.27 -21.79 10.27
C VAL A 11 -10.08 -20.30 10.59
N TYR A 12 -9.20 -19.95 11.54
CA TYR A 12 -8.91 -18.55 11.87
C TYR A 12 -8.23 -17.81 10.71
N LYS A 13 -7.29 -18.43 10.03
CA LYS A 13 -6.65 -17.84 8.85
C LYS A 13 -7.66 -17.54 7.75
N ARG A 14 -8.57 -18.47 7.50
CA ARG A 14 -9.65 -18.28 6.54
C ARG A 14 -10.57 -17.13 6.93
N GLN A 15 -10.94 -17.05 8.21
CA GLN A 15 -11.77 -15.95 8.72
C GLN A 15 -11.08 -14.60 8.51
N ILE A 16 -9.79 -14.47 8.88
CA ILE A 16 -9.02 -13.22 8.67
C ILE A 16 -8.95 -12.86 7.18
N TYR A 17 -8.79 -13.85 6.31
CA TYR A 17 -8.80 -13.60 4.87
C TYR A 17 -10.17 -13.09 4.39
N ASP A 18 -11.26 -13.75 4.79
CA ASP A 18 -12.61 -13.36 4.39
C ASP A 18 -12.95 -11.95 4.92
N ASP A 19 -12.55 -11.64 6.15
CA ASP A 19 -12.66 -10.31 6.75
C ASP A 19 -11.81 -9.28 5.99
N LEU A 20 -10.59 -9.63 5.55
CA LEU A 20 -9.74 -8.74 4.74
C LEU A 20 -10.43 -8.39 3.40
N ILE A 21 -11.03 -9.38 2.73
CA ILE A 21 -11.77 -9.16 1.49
C ILE A 21 -13.01 -8.27 1.74
N GLN A 22 -13.68 -8.44 2.86
CA GLN A 22 -14.88 -7.68 3.20
C GLN A 22 -14.55 -6.24 3.62
N TYR A 23 -13.60 -6.08 4.56
CA TYR A 23 -13.32 -4.79 5.22
C TYR A 23 -12.13 -4.03 4.62
N LYS A 24 -11.33 -4.67 3.77
CA LYS A 24 -10.17 -4.13 3.03
C LYS A 24 -8.95 -3.80 3.90
N VAL A 25 -9.13 -3.49 5.18
CA VAL A 25 -8.05 -3.30 6.17
C VAL A 25 -8.48 -3.85 7.52
N LEU A 26 -7.57 -4.57 8.19
CA LEU A 26 -7.79 -5.15 9.50
C LEU A 26 -6.72 -4.69 10.48
N PHE A 27 -7.13 -4.39 11.72
CA PHE A 27 -6.28 -3.86 12.76
C PHE A 27 -6.29 -4.80 13.98
N PHE A 28 -5.12 -5.26 14.39
CA PHE A 28 -4.93 -6.14 15.55
C PHE A 28 -4.03 -5.43 16.56
N ARG A 29 -4.62 -4.91 17.63
CA ARG A 29 -3.88 -4.24 18.71
C ARG A 29 -3.28 -5.24 19.68
N GLU A 30 -2.25 -4.81 20.45
CA GLU A 30 -1.66 -5.60 21.54
C GLU A 30 -1.11 -6.96 21.08
N GLN A 31 -0.56 -7.03 19.88
CA GLN A 31 0.03 -8.24 19.31
C GLN A 31 1.53 -8.28 19.61
N ASN A 32 1.93 -9.02 20.62
CA ASN A 32 3.36 -9.22 20.89
C ASN A 32 3.91 -10.37 20.04
N ILE A 33 4.25 -10.07 18.80
CA ILE A 33 4.73 -11.06 17.82
C ILE A 33 6.25 -11.01 17.63
N THR A 34 6.82 -12.16 17.26
CA THR A 34 8.21 -12.25 16.83
C THR A 34 8.34 -11.93 15.33
N PRO A 35 9.54 -11.56 14.83
CA PRO A 35 9.78 -11.42 13.40
C PRO A 35 9.43 -12.68 12.61
N GLN A 36 9.75 -13.86 13.14
CA GLN A 36 9.38 -15.14 12.54
C GLN A 36 7.86 -15.30 12.36
N PHE A 37 7.08 -14.97 13.40
CA PHE A 37 5.61 -15.01 13.31
C PHE A 37 5.08 -14.02 12.27
N HIS A 38 5.67 -12.81 12.18
CA HIS A 38 5.28 -11.80 11.20
C HIS A 38 5.42 -12.33 9.77
N VAL A 39 6.56 -12.97 9.46
CA VAL A 39 6.81 -13.61 8.16
C VAL A 39 5.82 -14.74 7.90
N GLU A 40 5.63 -15.65 8.87
CA GLU A 40 4.70 -16.79 8.74
C GLU A 40 3.25 -16.35 8.56
N PHE A 41 2.83 -15.31 9.29
CA PHE A 41 1.50 -14.71 9.14
C PHE A 41 1.31 -14.17 7.71
N ALA A 42 2.26 -13.38 7.20
CA ALA A 42 2.20 -12.87 5.84
C ALA A 42 2.18 -14.00 4.79
N LYS A 43 3.03 -15.03 4.95
CA LYS A 43 3.07 -16.23 4.08
C LYS A 43 1.74 -17.02 4.06
N SER A 44 0.90 -16.86 5.07
CA SER A 44 -0.40 -17.53 5.11
C SER A 44 -1.40 -16.97 4.09
N PHE A 45 -1.17 -15.75 3.60
CA PHE A 45 -2.00 -15.09 2.58
C PHE A 45 -1.51 -15.33 1.16
N GLY A 46 -0.20 -15.54 0.96
CA GLY A 46 0.37 -15.72 -0.36
C GLY A 46 1.89 -15.75 -0.36
N SER A 47 2.48 -15.69 -1.55
CA SER A 47 3.91 -15.53 -1.70
C SER A 47 4.32 -14.13 -1.24
N ILE A 48 5.42 -14.03 -0.53
CA ILE A 48 5.93 -12.75 -0.03
C ILE A 48 7.05 -12.23 -0.92
N GLU A 49 7.25 -10.91 -0.88
CA GLU A 49 8.31 -10.26 -1.64
C GLU A 49 9.70 -10.71 -1.16
N GLU A 50 10.61 -10.94 -2.09
CA GLU A 50 12.06 -11.03 -1.87
C GLU A 50 12.56 -9.69 -1.26
N PRO A 51 13.79 -9.62 -0.72
CA PRO A 51 14.29 -8.42 -0.08
C PRO A 51 14.07 -7.17 -0.94
N HIS A 52 13.45 -6.14 -0.35
CA HIS A 52 13.17 -4.89 -1.05
C HIS A 52 14.48 -4.20 -1.46
N PRO A 53 14.64 -3.78 -2.74
CA PRO A 53 15.93 -3.31 -3.24
C PRO A 53 16.41 -1.98 -2.63
N VAL A 54 15.50 -1.17 -2.09
CA VAL A 54 15.78 0.19 -1.60
C VAL A 54 15.83 0.27 -0.08
N TYR A 55 14.83 -0.29 0.59
CA TYR A 55 14.71 -0.17 2.05
C TYR A 55 15.59 -1.18 2.80
N PRO A 56 16.12 -0.82 3.99
CA PRO A 56 16.81 -1.75 4.87
C PRO A 56 15.85 -2.82 5.40
N HIS A 57 16.43 -3.89 5.92
CA HIS A 57 15.68 -5.04 6.44
C HIS A 57 15.98 -5.26 7.93
N VAL A 58 15.08 -5.98 8.59
CA VAL A 58 15.30 -6.43 9.96
C VAL A 58 16.41 -7.49 9.96
N ASP A 59 17.36 -7.36 10.90
CA ASP A 59 18.49 -8.27 11.02
C ASP A 59 18.03 -9.74 11.16
N GLY A 60 18.57 -10.60 10.31
CA GLY A 60 18.19 -12.01 10.21
C GLY A 60 16.84 -12.30 9.51
N PHE A 61 16.10 -11.27 9.07
CA PHE A 61 14.81 -11.42 8.39
C PHE A 61 14.72 -10.52 7.16
N PRO A 62 15.35 -10.92 6.04
CA PRO A 62 15.41 -10.10 4.83
C PRO A 62 14.05 -9.83 4.20
N GLU A 63 13.02 -10.62 4.53
CA GLU A 63 11.65 -10.42 4.07
C GLU A 63 10.92 -9.27 4.81
N ILE A 64 11.47 -8.81 5.94
CA ILE A 64 10.89 -7.73 6.73
C ILE A 64 11.59 -6.42 6.42
N VAL A 65 10.93 -5.55 5.68
CA VAL A 65 11.39 -4.17 5.45
C VAL A 65 11.35 -3.40 6.78
N LEU A 66 12.47 -2.74 7.10
CA LEU A 66 12.58 -1.84 8.24
C LEU A 66 12.28 -0.41 7.78
N LEU A 67 11.17 0.15 8.23
CA LEU A 67 10.78 1.54 8.02
C LEU A 67 11.10 2.31 9.30
N GLU A 68 12.24 2.94 9.34
CA GLU A 68 12.73 3.71 10.47
C GLU A 68 12.88 5.17 10.06
N ASN A 69 12.12 6.05 10.71
CA ASN A 69 12.13 7.47 10.44
C ASN A 69 12.40 8.26 11.73
N ASP A 70 13.19 9.30 11.61
CA ASP A 70 13.52 10.26 12.67
C ASP A 70 13.99 11.58 12.05
N LYS A 71 14.56 12.47 12.85
CA LYS A 71 15.05 13.79 12.40
C LYS A 71 16.13 13.72 11.32
N ASP A 72 16.92 12.63 11.28
CA ASP A 72 18.04 12.44 10.34
C ASP A 72 17.61 11.63 9.10
N ASN A 73 16.48 10.92 9.21
CA ASN A 73 15.85 10.14 8.14
C ASN A 73 14.33 10.40 8.09
N PRO A 74 13.88 11.53 7.50
CA PRO A 74 12.46 11.88 7.45
C PRO A 74 11.65 10.88 6.60
N PRO A 75 10.31 10.79 6.81
CA PRO A 75 9.47 9.92 6.01
C PRO A 75 9.42 10.39 4.54
N ASP A 76 9.35 9.43 3.62
CA ASP A 76 9.30 9.63 2.17
C ASP A 76 7.97 9.19 1.53
N THR A 77 7.00 8.77 2.34
CA THR A 77 5.72 8.20 1.90
C THR A 77 4.50 8.96 2.42
N ASP A 78 4.63 10.27 2.61
CA ASP A 78 3.59 11.17 3.09
C ASP A 78 2.67 11.71 1.98
N GLU A 79 2.34 10.85 1.01
CA GLU A 79 1.37 11.09 -0.05
C GLU A 79 0.37 9.95 -0.16
N TRP A 80 -0.82 10.22 -0.73
CA TRP A 80 -1.81 9.18 -1.02
C TRP A 80 -1.32 8.24 -2.13
N HIS A 81 -1.13 6.98 -1.78
CA HIS A 81 -0.67 5.96 -2.72
C HIS A 81 -1.28 4.58 -2.47
N THR A 82 -1.22 3.76 -3.49
CA THR A 82 -1.35 2.31 -3.45
C THR A 82 0.03 1.75 -3.76
N ASP A 83 0.53 0.81 -2.95
CA ASP A 83 1.91 0.33 -3.05
C ASP A 83 2.27 -0.11 -4.47
N VAL A 84 3.37 0.47 -4.97
CA VAL A 84 4.13 0.11 -6.19
C VAL A 84 3.29 -0.16 -7.44
N THR A 85 2.25 0.65 -7.68
CA THR A 85 1.38 0.50 -8.87
C THR A 85 2.10 0.76 -10.20
N PHE A 86 3.35 1.22 -10.17
CA PHE A 86 4.22 1.30 -11.35
C PHE A 86 4.74 -0.08 -11.81
N LYS A 87 4.54 -1.17 -11.04
CA LYS A 87 4.77 -2.56 -11.48
C LYS A 87 3.59 -3.06 -12.31
N ASN A 88 3.84 -3.95 -13.27
CA ASN A 88 2.79 -4.61 -14.03
C ASN A 88 1.90 -5.47 -13.12
N ASP A 89 2.53 -6.14 -12.15
CA ASP A 89 1.88 -6.99 -11.15
C ASP A 89 2.14 -6.40 -9.75
N PRO A 90 1.33 -5.42 -9.30
CA PRO A 90 1.44 -4.87 -7.96
C PRO A 90 1.07 -5.90 -6.88
N PRO A 91 1.61 -5.79 -5.66
CA PRO A 91 1.35 -6.75 -4.60
C PRO A 91 -0.12 -6.80 -4.18
N PHE A 92 -0.52 -7.97 -3.71
CA PHE A 92 -1.86 -8.21 -3.17
C PHE A 92 -2.10 -7.46 -1.87
N ALA A 93 -1.20 -7.60 -0.89
CA ALA A 93 -1.40 -7.06 0.44
C ALA A 93 -0.09 -6.64 1.09
N SER A 94 -0.19 -5.79 2.10
CA SER A 94 0.91 -5.44 2.98
C SER A 94 0.55 -5.73 4.43
N VAL A 95 1.49 -6.29 5.19
CA VAL A 95 1.38 -6.59 6.61
C VAL A 95 2.37 -5.70 7.35
N LEU A 96 1.84 -4.74 8.11
CA LEU A 96 2.61 -3.72 8.80
C LEU A 96 2.52 -3.90 10.31
N TYR A 97 3.66 -3.92 10.99
CA TYR A 97 3.74 -4.09 12.43
C TYR A 97 4.48 -2.92 13.08
N SER A 98 3.89 -2.33 14.11
CA SER A 98 4.44 -1.17 14.81
C SER A 98 5.39 -1.58 15.95
N LYS A 99 6.60 -1.02 15.94
CA LYS A 99 7.63 -1.24 16.97
C LYS A 99 7.80 -0.04 17.88
N ILE A 100 8.11 1.11 17.32
CA ILE A 100 8.26 2.38 18.04
C ILE A 100 7.28 3.36 17.42
N ILE A 101 6.40 3.90 18.24
CA ILE A 101 5.39 4.87 17.83
C ILE A 101 5.57 6.14 18.64
N PRO A 102 5.60 7.32 18.01
CA PRO A 102 5.64 8.60 18.70
C PRO A 102 4.38 8.80 19.53
N GLU A 103 4.49 9.54 20.62
CA GLU A 103 3.35 9.84 21.50
C GLU A 103 2.25 10.64 20.77
N VAL A 104 2.67 11.52 19.85
CA VAL A 104 1.80 12.38 19.04
C VAL A 104 2.19 12.27 17.58
N GLY A 105 1.20 12.20 16.70
CA GLY A 105 1.39 12.10 15.25
C GLY A 105 1.72 10.69 14.75
N GLY A 106 2.08 10.59 13.47
CA GLY A 106 2.46 9.35 12.81
C GLY A 106 1.28 8.40 12.53
N ASP A 107 0.05 8.91 12.52
CA ASP A 107 -1.15 8.16 12.14
C ASP A 107 -1.06 7.73 10.66
N THR A 108 -1.87 6.76 10.30
CA THR A 108 -2.06 6.38 8.90
C THR A 108 -3.53 6.47 8.52
N LEU A 109 -3.79 7.00 7.32
CA LEU A 109 -5.11 6.98 6.73
C LEU A 109 -5.20 5.87 5.68
N TRP A 110 -6.35 5.22 5.60
CA TRP A 110 -6.72 4.33 4.49
C TRP A 110 -7.99 4.83 3.84
N SER A 111 -8.10 4.65 2.53
CA SER A 111 -9.28 4.99 1.75
C SER A 111 -9.68 3.83 0.86
N SER A 112 -10.99 3.56 0.79
CA SER A 112 -11.57 2.48 0.00
C SER A 112 -11.81 2.92 -1.45
N LEU A 113 -11.05 2.37 -2.39
CA LEU A 113 -11.19 2.66 -3.81
C LEU A 113 -12.52 2.15 -4.40
N SER A 114 -13.12 1.10 -3.80
CA SER A 114 -14.46 0.61 -4.18
C SER A 114 -15.55 1.61 -3.77
N LYS A 115 -15.51 2.11 -2.53
CA LYS A 115 -16.47 3.11 -2.06
C LYS A 115 -16.38 4.42 -2.82
N ILE A 116 -15.16 4.82 -3.19
CA ILE A 116 -14.92 5.98 -4.05
C ILE A 116 -15.59 5.78 -5.41
N TYR A 117 -15.35 4.64 -6.06
CA TYR A 117 -15.96 4.32 -7.35
C TYR A 117 -17.50 4.31 -7.25
N ASP A 118 -18.05 3.68 -6.22
CA ASP A 118 -19.51 3.63 -6.00
C ASP A 118 -20.15 5.01 -5.88
N ALA A 119 -19.44 5.96 -5.26
CA ALA A 119 -19.92 7.33 -5.04
C ALA A 119 -19.73 8.27 -6.24
N LEU A 120 -19.01 7.86 -7.30
CA LEU A 120 -18.88 8.68 -8.51
C LEU A 120 -20.21 8.86 -9.24
N PRO A 121 -20.45 10.03 -9.87
CA PRO A 121 -21.60 10.24 -10.78
C PRO A 121 -21.63 9.21 -11.90
N HIS A 122 -22.84 8.82 -12.31
CA HIS A 122 -23.04 7.80 -13.36
C HIS A 122 -22.34 8.16 -14.68
N GLU A 123 -22.45 9.42 -15.10
CA GLU A 123 -21.83 9.93 -16.31
C GLU A 123 -20.31 9.81 -16.27
N LEU A 124 -19.71 10.10 -15.10
CA LEU A 124 -18.27 9.97 -14.93
C LEU A 124 -17.82 8.50 -14.90
N LYS A 125 -18.60 7.60 -14.27
CA LYS A 125 -18.34 6.15 -14.34
C LYS A 125 -18.31 5.67 -15.80
N ALA A 126 -19.30 6.08 -16.60
CA ALA A 126 -19.37 5.71 -18.02
C ALA A 126 -18.15 6.27 -18.80
N GLN A 127 -17.72 7.49 -18.49
CA GLN A 127 -16.56 8.13 -19.13
C GLN A 127 -15.25 7.38 -18.84
N ILE A 128 -15.04 6.93 -17.60
CA ILE A 128 -13.76 6.35 -17.16
C ILE A 128 -13.68 4.83 -17.31
N GLU A 129 -14.79 4.14 -17.56
CA GLU A 129 -14.90 2.67 -17.53
C GLU A 129 -13.84 1.94 -18.37
N ASN A 130 -13.55 2.47 -19.56
CA ASN A 130 -12.60 1.85 -20.50
C ASN A 130 -11.27 2.60 -20.60
N LEU A 131 -11.04 3.58 -19.73
CA LEU A 131 -9.79 4.33 -19.75
C LEU A 131 -8.65 3.50 -19.13
N ARG A 132 -7.44 3.80 -19.59
CA ARG A 132 -6.19 3.25 -19.06
C ARG A 132 -5.31 4.40 -18.61
N ALA A 133 -4.54 4.19 -17.56
CA ALA A 133 -3.61 5.17 -17.02
C ALA A 133 -2.20 4.62 -16.95
N ILE A 134 -1.24 5.50 -17.17
CA ILE A 134 0.19 5.23 -16.95
C ILE A 134 0.49 5.48 -15.48
N HIS A 135 1.13 4.51 -14.85
CA HIS A 135 1.69 4.61 -13.51
C HIS A 135 3.20 4.53 -13.60
N ASP A 136 3.90 5.49 -13.04
CA ASP A 136 5.35 5.53 -12.96
C ASP A 136 5.80 5.83 -11.51
N MET A 137 7.10 5.88 -11.26
CA MET A 137 7.63 6.13 -9.92
C MET A 137 7.37 7.55 -9.38
N GLY A 138 6.84 8.47 -10.21
CA GLY A 138 6.33 9.79 -9.84
C GLY A 138 7.19 10.60 -8.88
N SER A 139 6.55 11.13 -7.83
CA SER A 139 7.18 11.90 -6.76
C SER A 139 8.21 11.09 -5.96
N PHE A 140 8.00 9.78 -5.80
CA PHE A 140 8.94 8.89 -5.12
C PHE A 140 10.35 8.96 -5.75
N ARG A 141 10.43 8.99 -7.10
CA ARG A 141 11.69 9.22 -7.81
C ARG A 141 12.30 10.58 -7.47
N ASN A 142 11.50 11.64 -7.43
CA ASN A 142 11.99 12.98 -7.19
C ASN A 142 12.53 13.16 -5.78
N ASN A 143 11.92 12.57 -4.78
CA ASN A 143 12.37 12.60 -3.40
C ASN A 143 13.77 11.98 -3.25
N TYR A 144 14.03 10.85 -3.92
CA TYR A 144 15.32 10.19 -3.91
C TYR A 144 16.39 10.86 -4.80
N MET A 145 15.99 11.50 -5.90
CA MET A 145 16.94 12.21 -6.78
C MET A 145 17.43 13.53 -6.17
N ASN A 146 16.69 14.10 -5.25
CA ASN A 146 17.09 15.32 -4.53
C ASN A 146 17.97 15.03 -3.30
N ASP A 147 18.17 13.77 -2.95
CA ASP A 147 19.10 13.37 -1.90
C ASP A 147 20.53 13.35 -2.46
N ASP A 148 21.46 14.07 -1.82
CA ASP A 148 22.89 14.07 -2.15
C ASP A 148 23.58 12.71 -1.92
N ASN A 149 22.82 11.71 -1.44
CA ASN A 149 23.29 10.35 -1.24
C ASN A 149 23.32 9.55 -2.55
N LYS A 150 24.51 9.50 -3.17
CA LYS A 150 24.76 8.78 -4.43
C LYS A 150 24.32 7.31 -4.42
N GLU A 151 24.35 6.65 -3.28
CA GLU A 151 23.97 5.23 -3.16
C GLU A 151 22.46 5.03 -3.33
N SER A 152 21.66 5.88 -2.72
CA SER A 152 20.19 5.87 -2.87
C SER A 152 19.78 6.16 -4.31
N SER A 153 20.41 7.17 -4.93
CA SER A 153 20.15 7.52 -6.32
C SER A 153 20.49 6.39 -7.30
N ILE A 154 21.58 5.65 -7.06
CA ILE A 154 21.97 4.49 -7.90
C ILE A 154 20.94 3.36 -7.76
N LYS A 155 20.49 3.05 -6.53
CA LYS A 155 19.46 2.02 -6.29
C LYS A 155 18.15 2.38 -6.96
N LEU A 156 17.75 3.64 -6.87
CA LEU A 156 16.53 4.13 -7.50
C LEU A 156 16.60 4.08 -9.04
N ASN A 157 17.72 4.50 -9.64
CA ASN A 157 17.91 4.42 -11.08
C ASN A 157 17.83 2.98 -11.57
N LYS A 158 18.40 2.01 -10.84
CA LYS A 158 18.26 0.59 -11.13
C LYS A 158 16.80 0.14 -11.06
N GLY A 159 16.08 0.55 -10.02
CA GLY A 159 14.66 0.26 -9.89
C GLY A 159 13.83 0.85 -11.04
N PHE A 160 14.14 2.08 -11.48
CA PHE A 160 13.48 2.71 -12.62
C PHE A 160 13.79 1.99 -13.95
N GLU A 161 15.03 1.57 -14.16
CA GLU A 161 15.43 0.78 -15.32
C GLU A 161 14.75 -0.61 -15.32
N GLU A 162 14.58 -1.23 -14.14
CA GLU A 162 13.99 -2.54 -13.98
C GLU A 162 12.46 -2.51 -14.11
N PHE A 163 11.79 -1.53 -13.46
CA PHE A 163 10.33 -1.50 -13.38
C PHE A 163 9.68 -0.54 -14.37
N GLY A 164 10.38 0.54 -14.78
CA GLY A 164 9.92 1.51 -15.77
C GLY A 164 8.60 2.17 -15.40
N ASN A 165 7.55 1.80 -16.13
CA ASN A 165 6.17 2.19 -15.89
C ASN A 165 5.22 1.03 -16.23
N ALA A 166 4.01 1.10 -15.70
CA ALA A 166 2.94 0.16 -16.00
C ALA A 166 1.71 0.89 -16.52
N VAL A 167 0.91 0.20 -17.35
CA VAL A 167 -0.37 0.73 -17.84
C VAL A 167 -1.50 -0.11 -17.27
N HIS A 168 -2.32 0.50 -16.43
CA HIS A 168 -3.45 -0.14 -15.78
C HIS A 168 -4.79 0.42 -16.27
N SER A 169 -5.85 -0.40 -16.19
CA SER A 169 -7.21 0.11 -16.31
C SER A 169 -7.53 1.06 -15.16
N VAL A 170 -8.17 2.20 -15.46
CA VAL A 170 -8.63 3.17 -14.45
C VAL A 170 -9.69 2.57 -13.53
N VAL A 171 -10.56 1.74 -14.11
CA VAL A 171 -11.54 0.94 -13.35
C VAL A 171 -11.12 -0.52 -13.42
N LYS A 172 -10.97 -1.16 -12.27
CA LYS A 172 -10.71 -2.60 -12.14
C LYS A 172 -11.86 -3.28 -11.39
N VAL A 173 -11.93 -4.59 -11.55
CA VAL A 173 -12.86 -5.46 -10.79
C VAL A 173 -12.01 -6.26 -9.79
N HIS A 174 -12.43 -6.28 -8.56
CA HIS A 174 -11.75 -7.05 -7.52
C HIS A 174 -11.93 -8.56 -7.78
N PRO A 175 -10.83 -9.34 -7.83
CA PRO A 175 -10.88 -10.72 -8.32
C PRO A 175 -11.73 -11.67 -7.45
N ILE A 176 -11.94 -11.31 -6.17
CA ILE A 176 -12.69 -12.14 -5.22
C ILE A 176 -14.07 -11.55 -4.94
N SER A 177 -14.16 -10.27 -4.55
CA SER A 177 -15.46 -9.66 -4.19
C SER A 177 -16.29 -9.23 -5.39
N SER A 178 -15.69 -9.18 -6.59
CA SER A 178 -16.32 -8.68 -7.83
C SER A 178 -16.74 -7.20 -7.77
N GLU A 179 -16.36 -6.46 -6.74
CA GLU A 179 -16.58 -5.03 -6.64
C GLU A 179 -15.71 -4.27 -7.65
N LYS A 180 -16.28 -3.28 -8.32
CA LYS A 180 -15.50 -2.34 -9.12
C LYS A 180 -14.80 -1.33 -8.20
N PHE A 181 -13.61 -0.91 -8.58
CA PHE A 181 -12.85 0.10 -7.86
C PHE A 181 -12.03 0.99 -8.80
N LEU A 182 -11.76 2.21 -8.32
CA LEU A 182 -10.97 3.20 -9.05
C LEU A 182 -9.48 2.96 -8.80
N TYR A 183 -8.76 2.46 -9.82
CA TYR A 183 -7.35 2.08 -9.70
C TYR A 183 -6.41 3.17 -10.23
N ILE A 184 -6.37 4.28 -9.53
CA ILE A 184 -5.44 5.40 -9.72
C ILE A 184 -5.03 5.92 -8.35
N ASN A 185 -3.90 6.61 -8.26
CA ASN A 185 -3.47 7.29 -7.04
C ASN A 185 -2.60 8.50 -7.35
N PRO A 186 -2.54 9.52 -6.47
CA PRO A 186 -1.77 10.74 -6.70
C PRO A 186 -0.27 10.51 -6.88
N SER A 187 0.34 9.57 -6.14
CA SER A 187 1.79 9.37 -6.14
C SER A 187 2.32 8.77 -7.43
N PHE A 188 1.58 7.86 -8.07
CA PHE A 188 2.12 7.07 -9.18
C PHE A 188 1.37 7.22 -10.50
N THR A 189 0.12 7.71 -10.50
CA THR A 189 -0.64 7.86 -11.75
C THR A 189 -0.30 9.18 -12.43
N SER A 190 0.33 9.12 -13.60
CA SER A 190 0.86 10.32 -14.29
C SER A 190 0.03 10.76 -15.51
N GLN A 191 -0.62 9.84 -16.22
CA GLN A 191 -1.27 10.17 -17.49
C GLN A 191 -2.41 9.20 -17.82
N ILE A 192 -3.50 9.72 -18.38
CA ILE A 192 -4.54 8.90 -19.03
C ILE A 192 -4.14 8.64 -20.48
N VAL A 193 -4.10 7.38 -20.88
CA VAL A 193 -3.70 6.96 -22.21
C VAL A 193 -4.68 7.49 -23.26
N GLY A 194 -4.16 8.10 -24.31
CA GLY A 194 -4.96 8.62 -25.44
C GLY A 194 -5.57 10.00 -25.21
N MET A 195 -5.36 10.63 -24.03
CA MET A 195 -5.77 12.02 -23.78
C MET A 195 -4.59 12.99 -23.99
N THR A 196 -4.94 14.25 -24.31
CA THR A 196 -3.94 15.33 -24.22
C THR A 196 -3.48 15.49 -22.78
N THR A 197 -2.28 16.04 -22.56
CA THR A 197 -1.78 16.30 -21.20
C THR A 197 -2.74 17.17 -20.39
N THR A 198 -3.34 18.18 -21.02
CA THR A 198 -4.30 19.09 -20.37
C THR A 198 -5.56 18.34 -19.93
N ASP A 199 -6.16 17.56 -20.82
CA ASP A 199 -7.38 16.82 -20.50
C ASP A 199 -7.15 15.75 -19.45
N SER A 200 -6.02 15.03 -19.55
CA SER A 200 -5.59 14.04 -18.57
C SER A 200 -5.41 14.66 -17.19
N ASN A 201 -4.68 15.78 -17.09
CA ASN A 201 -4.44 16.46 -15.83
C ASN A 201 -5.75 16.99 -15.21
N ASN A 202 -6.67 17.51 -16.01
CA ASN A 202 -7.97 17.98 -15.53
C ASN A 202 -8.79 16.83 -14.94
N LEU A 203 -8.87 15.69 -15.64
CA LEU A 203 -9.59 14.50 -15.19
C LEU A 203 -8.95 13.91 -13.92
N LEU A 204 -7.63 13.70 -13.93
CA LEU A 204 -6.90 13.17 -12.78
C LEU A 204 -7.02 14.08 -11.56
N SER A 205 -6.87 15.39 -11.72
CA SER A 205 -7.02 16.35 -10.61
C SER A 205 -8.42 16.31 -10.01
N TYR A 206 -9.46 16.20 -10.84
CA TYR A 206 -10.83 16.05 -10.33
C TYR A 206 -10.99 14.74 -9.54
N LEU A 207 -10.51 13.61 -10.09
CA LEU A 207 -10.61 12.31 -9.44
C LEU A 207 -9.80 12.26 -8.15
N PHE A 208 -8.58 12.77 -8.13
CA PHE A 208 -7.74 12.81 -6.93
C PHE A 208 -8.37 13.64 -5.81
N ASN A 209 -8.90 14.81 -6.14
CA ASN A 209 -9.64 15.64 -5.16
C ASN A 209 -10.89 14.91 -4.62
N PHE A 210 -11.59 14.17 -5.49
CA PHE A 210 -12.74 13.38 -5.07
C PHE A 210 -12.34 12.21 -4.15
N MET A 211 -11.24 11.53 -4.46
CA MET A 211 -10.72 10.39 -3.68
C MET A 211 -10.26 10.80 -2.27
N CYS A 212 -9.80 12.04 -2.11
CA CYS A 212 -9.31 12.56 -0.82
C CYS A 212 -10.42 13.11 0.09
N LYS A 213 -11.70 12.85 -0.20
CA LYS A 213 -12.80 13.25 0.68
C LYS A 213 -12.82 12.41 1.97
N PRO A 214 -13.07 13.04 3.14
CA PRO A 214 -13.01 12.36 4.44
C PRO A 214 -14.01 11.22 4.61
N GLU A 215 -15.15 11.25 3.91
CA GLU A 215 -16.18 10.20 3.98
C GLU A 215 -15.73 8.82 3.45
N PHE A 216 -14.61 8.76 2.71
CA PHE A 216 -14.04 7.51 2.20
C PHE A 216 -12.88 7.00 3.03
N GLN A 217 -12.48 7.74 4.08
CA GLN A 217 -11.24 7.54 4.81
C GLN A 217 -11.50 7.04 6.22
N ILE A 218 -10.55 6.27 6.72
CA ILE A 218 -10.37 6.01 8.14
C ILE A 218 -9.00 6.54 8.55
N ARG A 219 -8.92 7.17 9.73
CA ARG A 219 -7.67 7.57 10.35
C ARG A 219 -7.37 6.66 11.53
N PHE A 220 -6.22 6.03 11.52
CA PHE A 220 -5.81 5.09 12.54
C PHE A 220 -4.65 5.64 13.36
N LYS A 221 -4.88 5.80 14.66
CA LYS A 221 -3.83 6.11 15.63
C LYS A 221 -3.13 4.83 16.05
N TRP A 222 -1.84 4.77 15.78
CA TRP A 222 -1.00 3.64 16.15
C TRP A 222 -0.74 3.56 17.64
N THR A 223 -0.56 2.33 18.12
CA THR A 223 0.05 2.00 19.40
C THR A 223 1.15 0.97 19.15
N PRO A 224 2.19 0.88 19.99
CA PRO A 224 3.16 -0.20 19.86
C PRO A 224 2.51 -1.58 19.84
N ASN A 225 3.13 -2.54 19.16
CA ASN A 225 2.63 -3.90 19.02
C ASN A 225 1.24 -4.00 18.34
N THR A 226 0.99 -3.13 17.37
CA THR A 226 -0.19 -3.22 16.51
C THR A 226 0.21 -3.83 15.16
N LEU A 227 -0.53 -4.86 14.74
CA LEU A 227 -0.40 -5.47 13.42
C LEU A 227 -1.57 -5.00 12.54
N VAL A 228 -1.27 -4.59 11.33
CA VAL A 228 -2.28 -4.18 10.34
C VAL A 228 -2.03 -4.90 9.04
N ILE A 229 -3.08 -5.40 8.42
CA ILE A 229 -3.05 -5.94 7.05
C ILE A 229 -4.08 -5.21 6.19
N TRP A 230 -3.72 -4.86 4.97
CA TRP A 230 -4.67 -4.28 4.00
C TRP A 230 -4.55 -4.91 2.63
N ASP A 231 -5.69 -4.94 1.92
CA ASP A 231 -5.76 -5.34 0.52
C ASP A 231 -5.30 -4.18 -0.36
N ASN A 232 -4.07 -4.27 -0.86
CA ASN A 232 -3.46 -3.23 -1.68
C ASN A 232 -4.12 -3.08 -3.06
N ARG A 233 -4.90 -4.07 -3.51
CA ARG A 233 -5.59 -4.02 -4.81
C ARG A 233 -6.65 -2.93 -4.87
N CYS A 234 -7.35 -2.68 -3.76
CA CYS A 234 -8.53 -1.82 -3.73
C CYS A 234 -8.53 -0.79 -2.60
N THR A 235 -7.37 -0.49 -2.03
CA THR A 235 -7.17 0.60 -1.06
C THR A 235 -6.02 1.49 -1.47
N MET A 236 -6.06 2.76 -1.06
CA MET A 236 -4.91 3.63 -0.99
C MET A 236 -4.68 4.08 0.44
N HIS A 237 -3.47 4.47 0.77
CA HIS A 237 -3.13 4.89 2.12
C HIS A 237 -2.18 6.10 2.13
N TYR A 238 -2.08 6.73 3.30
CA TYR A 238 -1.27 7.93 3.53
C TYR A 238 -0.64 7.84 4.92
N ALA A 239 0.69 7.79 5.00
CA ALA A 239 1.42 7.85 6.24
C ALA A 239 1.66 9.31 6.62
N ILE A 240 1.07 9.78 7.73
CA ILE A 240 1.18 11.19 8.15
C ILE A 240 2.55 11.44 8.77
N GLY A 241 3.31 12.40 8.20
CA GLY A 241 4.66 12.77 8.62
C GLY A 241 4.73 13.79 9.78
N ASP A 242 3.65 14.02 10.54
CA ASP A 242 3.48 15.07 11.55
C ASP A 242 4.12 14.78 12.92
N TYR A 243 5.00 13.77 13.02
CA TYR A 243 5.63 13.33 14.27
C TYR A 243 7.08 13.78 14.44
N MET A 244 7.65 14.45 13.45
CA MET A 244 9.02 14.90 13.51
C MET A 244 9.26 15.87 14.70
N PRO A 245 10.37 15.82 15.39
CA PRO A 245 11.59 15.00 15.15
C PRO A 245 11.58 13.62 15.83
N ASN A 246 10.43 13.15 16.30
CA ASN A 246 10.34 11.91 17.07
C ASN A 246 10.56 10.68 16.17
N LYS A 247 11.11 9.62 16.77
CA LYS A 247 11.38 8.37 16.09
C LYS A 247 10.10 7.54 15.90
N ARG A 248 9.95 6.95 14.70
CA ARG A 248 8.92 5.98 14.36
C ARG A 248 9.57 4.77 13.68
N VAL A 249 9.25 3.56 14.15
CA VAL A 249 9.79 2.31 13.59
C VAL A 249 8.66 1.35 13.29
N MET A 250 8.58 0.91 12.04
CA MET A 250 7.62 -0.05 11.55
C MET A 250 8.33 -1.19 10.80
N HIS A 251 7.77 -2.38 10.89
CA HIS A 251 8.20 -3.56 10.14
C HIS A 251 7.13 -3.93 9.11
N ARG A 252 7.50 -4.08 7.84
CA ARG A 252 6.56 -4.41 6.77
C ARG A 252 6.96 -5.70 6.05
N VAL A 253 5.99 -6.57 5.81
CA VAL A 253 6.10 -7.70 4.88
C VAL A 253 5.08 -7.50 3.76
N THR A 254 5.53 -7.59 2.52
CA THR A 254 4.70 -7.46 1.33
C THR A 254 4.28 -8.84 0.82
N VAL A 255 2.98 -9.02 0.58
CA VAL A 255 2.41 -10.25 0.00
C VAL A 255 2.13 -10.01 -1.47
N LEU A 256 2.82 -10.77 -2.35
CA LEU A 256 2.79 -10.52 -3.80
C LEU A 256 1.49 -10.95 -4.45
N ASN A 257 1.01 -12.14 -4.11
CA ASN A 257 -0.17 -12.73 -4.74
C ASN A 257 -1.09 -13.41 -3.73
N ASP A 258 -2.32 -13.56 -4.14
CA ASP A 258 -3.34 -14.30 -3.37
C ASP A 258 -3.20 -15.80 -3.62
N ARG A 259 -3.14 -16.62 -2.56
CA ARG A 259 -3.01 -18.09 -2.67
C ARG A 259 -4.30 -18.84 -2.96
N ARG A 260 -5.39 -18.16 -3.16
CA ARG A 260 -6.60 -18.84 -3.59
C ARG A 260 -6.54 -19.15 -5.09
N ASP A 261 -5.78 -20.19 -5.39
CA ASP A 261 -5.93 -20.96 -6.61
C ASP A 261 -7.12 -21.94 -6.47
#